data_d03605c2307f2ab744744144c4b96d71
#
_entry.id   d03605c2307f2ab744744144c4b96d71
#
_cell.length_a   1.000
_cell.length_b   1.000
_cell.length_c   1.000
_cell.angle_alpha   90.00
_cell.angle_beta   90.00
_cell.angle_gamma   90.00
#
_symmetry.space_group_name_H-M   'P 1'
#
loop_
_entity.id
_entity.type
_entity.pdbx_description
1 polymer ?
#
loop_
_entity_poly.entity_id
_entity_poly.type
_entity_poly.pdbx_seq_one_letter_code
_entity_poly.pdbx_strand_id
1 'polypeptide(L)'
;MRAGALIVTLVTLAGCTVGPDYHRPAVDVPASFRNADQPSPAASVGAEKWWDVFRDAELQKLIRTAIPQNYDVRIAASRILQAQAQVTITRSQEFPQINGTAGYLGQKIPFFGFAAFELQGAFSWNVDFWGQYRRATEAARANLLAADWNQKLVLSTLVTDVATAYFQLRELDLELEIAKRTLASRQESLQLTNTLERGGATSLLDVRQAEQLVETAAETIPETERQIGVLEDTLSTLMGENPHDIPRGLPLTEQPIPEAIPAGLPSELLERRPDIRQAEQQLIAANAQIGVARAQFFPTLPLTGAAGAESTSLASLFVGSAWSFTAPLTQPIFTAGRLRGNLKLAEAQEQQALLTYQQTIQQAFRQVSDALIAYTKYRQFREHQDALTTAAQGAANLSDMRYRGGAASYLEVLTNETNYFAAELNLARARLSERLSLVQTYGALGGGWEQ
;
A
#
# COMPACT_ATOMS: atom_id res chain seq x y z
N MET A 1 -27.16 -22.77 51.27
CA MET A 1 -26.84 -23.62 50.12
C MET A 1 -27.69 -23.34 48.86
N ARG A 2 -28.85 -22.69 48.91
CA ARG A 2 -29.69 -22.37 47.69
C ARG A 2 -29.25 -21.14 46.91
N ALA A 3 -28.56 -20.18 47.50
CA ALA A 3 -28.03 -19.01 46.82
C ALA A 3 -26.79 -19.31 45.94
N GLY A 4 -25.95 -20.26 46.34
CA GLY A 4 -24.78 -20.67 45.56
C GLY A 4 -25.12 -21.42 44.27
N ALA A 5 -26.20 -22.20 44.25
CA ALA A 5 -26.67 -22.90 43.05
C ALA A 5 -27.25 -21.95 42.00
N LEU A 6 -27.86 -20.83 42.41
CA LEU A 6 -28.40 -19.82 41.48
C LEU A 6 -27.26 -19.05 40.79
N ILE A 7 -26.18 -18.73 41.46
CA ILE A 7 -24.99 -18.06 40.93
C ILE A 7 -24.23 -18.95 39.92
N VAL A 8 -24.09 -20.26 40.21
CA VAL A 8 -23.47 -21.20 39.28
C VAL A 8 -24.28 -21.38 37.99
N THR A 9 -25.61 -21.43 38.09
CA THR A 9 -26.50 -21.51 36.90
C THR A 9 -26.48 -20.24 36.04
N LEU A 10 -26.29 -19.06 36.64
CA LEU A 10 -26.14 -17.80 35.89
C LEU A 10 -24.80 -17.73 35.12
N VAL A 11 -23.74 -18.30 35.68
CA VAL A 11 -22.40 -18.27 35.04
C VAL A 11 -22.33 -19.19 33.80
N THR A 12 -23.11 -20.24 33.72
CA THR A 12 -23.17 -21.15 32.55
C THR A 12 -23.98 -20.60 31.37
N LEU A 13 -24.79 -19.56 31.57
CA LEU A 13 -25.53 -18.85 30.51
C LEU A 13 -24.71 -17.76 29.80
N ALA A 14 -23.50 -17.46 30.25
CA ALA A 14 -22.66 -16.39 29.72
C ALA A 14 -21.95 -16.72 28.40
N GLY A 15 -22.27 -17.84 27.75
CA GLY A 15 -21.53 -18.37 26.60
C GLY A 15 -22.09 -18.17 25.21
N CYS A 16 -23.38 -17.81 25.05
CA CYS A 16 -24.01 -17.74 23.73
C CYS A 16 -23.79 -16.37 23.07
N THR A 17 -22.99 -16.31 22.04
CA THR A 17 -22.93 -15.19 21.11
C THR A 17 -23.88 -15.42 19.94
N VAL A 18 -24.74 -14.44 19.65
CA VAL A 18 -25.69 -14.50 18.53
C VAL A 18 -24.98 -14.03 17.25
N GLY A 19 -25.28 -14.67 16.14
CA GLY A 19 -24.74 -14.31 14.83
C GLY A 19 -23.92 -15.44 14.18
N PRO A 20 -23.52 -15.29 12.92
CA PRO A 20 -22.71 -16.27 12.24
C PRO A 20 -21.26 -16.21 12.73
N ASP A 21 -20.63 -17.36 12.88
CA ASP A 21 -19.17 -17.43 13.01
C ASP A 21 -18.51 -17.30 11.64
N TYR A 22 -17.38 -16.64 11.60
CA TYR A 22 -16.65 -16.49 10.36
C TYR A 22 -16.06 -17.84 9.90
N HIS A 23 -16.29 -18.15 8.65
CA HIS A 23 -15.61 -19.23 7.93
C HIS A 23 -14.98 -18.66 6.68
N ARG A 24 -13.69 -18.95 6.46
CA ARG A 24 -12.98 -18.48 5.26
C ARG A 24 -13.71 -18.97 4.01
N PRO A 25 -14.12 -18.07 3.10
CA PRO A 25 -14.79 -18.48 1.86
C PRO A 25 -13.86 -19.33 0.99
N ALA A 26 -14.43 -20.36 0.35
CA ALA A 26 -13.70 -21.10 -0.66
C ALA A 26 -13.43 -20.19 -1.86
N VAL A 27 -12.19 -20.16 -2.30
CA VAL A 27 -11.74 -19.38 -3.47
C VAL A 27 -11.17 -20.35 -4.48
N ASP A 28 -11.49 -20.14 -5.76
CA ASP A 28 -10.89 -20.89 -6.85
C ASP A 28 -9.44 -20.43 -7.05
N VAL A 29 -8.49 -21.31 -6.70
CA VAL A 29 -7.05 -21.06 -6.80
C VAL A 29 -6.51 -21.90 -7.96
N PRO A 30 -5.94 -21.29 -9.01
CA PRO A 30 -5.34 -22.03 -10.10
C PRO A 30 -4.18 -22.90 -9.62
N ALA A 31 -3.97 -24.04 -10.27
CA ALA A 31 -2.87 -24.96 -9.91
C ALA A 31 -1.47 -24.36 -10.20
N SER A 32 -1.37 -23.42 -11.14
CA SER A 32 -0.15 -22.71 -11.49
C SER A 32 -0.48 -21.30 -11.97
N PHE A 33 0.47 -20.37 -11.84
CA PHE A 33 0.34 -19.06 -12.46
C PHE A 33 0.41 -19.17 -13.97
N ARG A 34 -0.46 -18.43 -14.65
CA ARG A 34 -0.36 -18.26 -16.10
C ARG A 34 0.97 -17.57 -16.44
N ASN A 35 1.67 -18.04 -17.47
CA ASN A 35 2.98 -17.55 -17.91
C ASN A 35 4.15 -17.83 -16.94
N ALA A 36 3.99 -18.67 -15.94
CA ALA A 36 5.12 -19.24 -15.23
C ALA A 36 5.80 -20.29 -16.11
N ASP A 37 7.13 -20.25 -16.22
CA ASP A 37 7.90 -21.17 -17.07
C ASP A 37 7.74 -22.64 -16.64
N GLN A 38 7.57 -22.90 -15.33
CA GLN A 38 7.13 -24.19 -14.77
C GLN A 38 6.55 -23.98 -13.37
N PRO A 39 5.63 -24.86 -12.87
CA PRO A 39 5.32 -24.92 -11.45
C PRO A 39 6.59 -25.31 -10.71
N SER A 40 7.27 -24.35 -10.11
CA SER A 40 8.48 -24.61 -9.35
C SER A 40 8.11 -24.75 -7.87
N PRO A 41 8.49 -25.87 -7.21
CA PRO A 41 8.45 -25.96 -5.76
C PRO A 41 9.52 -25.08 -5.08
N ALA A 42 10.33 -24.36 -5.86
CA ALA A 42 11.28 -23.38 -5.33
C ALA A 42 10.52 -22.25 -4.63
N ALA A 43 11.08 -21.73 -3.55
CA ALA A 43 10.53 -20.60 -2.84
C ALA A 43 10.33 -19.43 -3.80
N SER A 44 9.18 -18.76 -3.72
CA SER A 44 8.87 -17.57 -4.52
C SER A 44 9.90 -16.47 -4.27
N VAL A 45 10.30 -15.73 -5.31
CA VAL A 45 11.12 -14.53 -5.17
C VAL A 45 10.45 -13.51 -4.23
N GLY A 46 9.12 -13.49 -4.16
CA GLY A 46 8.39 -12.69 -3.17
C GLY A 46 8.65 -13.09 -1.71
N ALA A 47 9.21 -14.29 -1.45
CA ALA A 47 9.67 -14.73 -0.14
C ALA A 47 11.08 -14.27 0.20
N GLU A 48 11.83 -13.80 -0.79
CA GLU A 48 13.18 -13.28 -0.57
C GLU A 48 13.10 -11.89 0.05
N LYS A 49 14.10 -11.59 0.84
CA LYS A 49 14.22 -10.24 1.40
C LYS A 49 14.61 -9.27 0.29
N TRP A 50 14.05 -8.06 0.30
CA TRP A 50 14.29 -7.08 -0.76
C TRP A 50 15.77 -6.77 -1.00
N TRP A 51 16.64 -6.85 0.03
CA TRP A 51 18.08 -6.62 -0.13
C TRP A 51 18.82 -7.79 -0.79
N ASP A 52 18.25 -8.97 -0.83
CA ASP A 52 18.80 -10.11 -1.56
C ASP A 52 18.37 -10.06 -3.04
N VAL A 53 17.24 -9.42 -3.32
CA VAL A 53 16.73 -9.18 -4.69
C VAL A 53 17.43 -7.98 -5.33
N PHE A 54 17.47 -6.83 -4.62
CA PHE A 54 18.07 -5.58 -5.09
C PHE A 54 19.50 -5.44 -4.56
N ARG A 55 20.47 -5.91 -5.34
CA ARG A 55 21.87 -6.04 -4.91
C ARG A 55 22.72 -4.79 -5.17
N ASP A 56 22.13 -3.61 -5.21
CA ASP A 56 22.81 -2.32 -5.26
C ASP A 56 22.87 -1.71 -3.86
N ALA A 57 24.08 -1.41 -3.37
CA ALA A 57 24.30 -0.93 -2.01
C ALA A 57 23.66 0.45 -1.75
N GLU A 58 23.66 1.35 -2.75
CA GLU A 58 23.02 2.67 -2.60
C GLU A 58 21.48 2.54 -2.63
N LEU A 59 20.92 1.72 -3.51
CA LEU A 59 19.49 1.42 -3.49
C LEU A 59 19.07 0.85 -2.14
N GLN A 60 19.83 -0.11 -1.61
CA GLN A 60 19.56 -0.68 -0.29
C GLN A 60 19.60 0.37 0.82
N LYS A 61 20.53 1.31 0.76
CA LYS A 61 20.64 2.43 1.71
C LYS A 61 19.44 3.37 1.61
N LEU A 62 19.02 3.74 0.39
CA LEU A 62 17.83 4.56 0.15
C LEU A 62 16.57 3.91 0.74
N ILE A 63 16.34 2.63 0.48
CA ILE A 63 15.19 1.89 1.04
C ILE A 63 15.26 1.85 2.58
N ARG A 64 16.45 1.54 3.16
CA ARG A 64 16.62 1.53 4.62
C ARG A 64 16.38 2.89 5.26
N THR A 65 16.70 3.98 4.58
CA THR A 65 16.43 5.35 5.02
C THR A 65 14.92 5.66 4.90
N ALA A 66 14.31 5.29 3.78
CA ALA A 66 12.89 5.56 3.53
C ALA A 66 11.96 4.88 4.56
N ILE A 67 12.19 3.61 4.91
CA ILE A 67 11.30 2.83 5.78
C ILE A 67 10.94 3.55 7.09
N PRO A 68 11.87 4.06 7.91
CA PRO A 68 11.53 4.75 9.16
C PRO A 68 11.07 6.19 8.99
N GLN A 69 11.44 6.87 7.90
CA GLN A 69 11.25 8.30 7.73
C GLN A 69 10.02 8.65 6.88
N ASN A 70 9.61 7.76 5.97
CA ASN A 70 8.49 7.99 5.06
C ASN A 70 7.19 8.28 5.83
N TYR A 71 6.49 9.33 5.43
CA TYR A 71 5.27 9.77 6.12
C TYR A 71 4.12 8.79 5.98
N ASP A 72 3.97 8.08 4.86
CA ASP A 72 2.87 7.12 4.67
C ASP A 72 3.02 5.92 5.61
N VAL A 73 4.26 5.43 5.82
CA VAL A 73 4.57 4.38 6.80
C VAL A 73 4.26 4.86 8.22
N ARG A 74 4.64 6.09 8.58
CA ARG A 74 4.36 6.69 9.90
C ARG A 74 2.87 6.94 10.13
N ILE A 75 2.15 7.35 9.11
CA ILE A 75 0.69 7.50 9.14
C ILE A 75 0.03 6.13 9.32
N ALA A 76 0.49 5.09 8.60
CA ALA A 76 -0.01 3.73 8.77
C ALA A 76 0.22 3.20 10.19
N ALA A 77 1.40 3.43 10.77
CA ALA A 77 1.68 3.11 12.19
C ALA A 77 0.74 3.84 13.16
N SER A 78 0.46 5.12 12.90
CA SER A 78 -0.50 5.88 13.71
C SER A 78 -1.94 5.35 13.62
N ARG A 79 -2.33 4.82 12.46
CA ARG A 79 -3.64 4.16 12.27
C ARG A 79 -3.77 2.87 13.09
N ILE A 80 -2.68 2.13 13.28
CA ILE A 80 -2.66 0.96 14.17
C ILE A 80 -2.94 1.40 15.62
N LEU A 81 -2.29 2.48 16.10
CA LEU A 81 -2.54 3.02 17.44
C LEU A 81 -4.00 3.49 17.61
N GLN A 82 -4.58 4.13 16.59
CA GLN A 82 -6.00 4.50 16.59
C GLN A 82 -6.91 3.28 16.69
N ALA A 83 -6.61 2.23 15.91
CA ALA A 83 -7.38 0.98 15.95
C ALA A 83 -7.24 0.26 17.31
N GLN A 84 -6.06 0.27 17.94
CA GLN A 84 -5.85 -0.25 19.30
C GLN A 84 -6.69 0.50 20.33
N ALA A 85 -6.71 1.84 20.26
CA ALA A 85 -7.54 2.66 21.10
C ALA A 85 -9.03 2.36 20.88
N GLN A 86 -9.46 2.17 19.63
CA GLN A 86 -10.84 1.81 19.29
C GLN A 86 -11.23 0.44 19.87
N VAL A 87 -10.33 -0.56 19.84
CA VAL A 87 -10.55 -1.85 20.52
C VAL A 87 -10.79 -1.63 22.02
N THR A 88 -9.97 -0.80 22.66
CA THR A 88 -10.13 -0.48 24.09
C THR A 88 -11.46 0.20 24.38
N ILE A 89 -11.85 1.20 23.59
CA ILE A 89 -13.13 1.91 23.71
C ILE A 89 -14.30 0.94 23.52
N THR A 90 -14.26 0.10 22.48
CA THR A 90 -15.35 -0.84 22.19
C THR A 90 -15.45 -1.90 23.29
N ARG A 91 -14.31 -2.46 23.72
CA ARG A 91 -14.26 -3.46 24.78
C ARG A 91 -14.71 -2.91 26.13
N SER A 92 -14.53 -1.60 26.41
CA SER A 92 -15.00 -1.00 27.67
C SER A 92 -16.51 -1.14 27.88
N GLN A 93 -17.27 -1.30 26.79
CA GLN A 93 -18.72 -1.53 26.86
C GLN A 93 -19.10 -2.92 27.42
N GLU A 94 -18.18 -3.87 27.46
CA GLU A 94 -18.37 -5.17 28.10
C GLU A 94 -18.33 -5.08 29.63
N PHE A 95 -17.84 -3.99 30.19
CA PHE A 95 -17.58 -3.82 31.61
C PHE A 95 -18.47 -2.73 32.22
N PRO A 96 -18.73 -2.82 33.55
CA PRO A 96 -19.42 -1.78 34.26
C PRO A 96 -18.68 -0.45 34.24
N GLN A 97 -19.43 0.66 34.12
CA GLN A 97 -18.92 2.01 34.20
C GLN A 97 -19.33 2.62 35.54
N ILE A 98 -18.44 3.35 36.19
CA ILE A 98 -18.68 4.04 37.45
C ILE A 98 -18.38 5.53 37.24
N ASN A 99 -19.38 6.38 37.58
CA ASN A 99 -19.28 7.82 37.46
C ASN A 99 -19.54 8.45 38.82
N GLY A 100 -18.81 9.49 39.21
CA GLY A 100 -19.13 10.34 40.34
C GLY A 100 -20.01 11.50 39.88
N THR A 101 -21.13 11.72 40.54
CA THR A 101 -22.01 12.87 40.29
C THR A 101 -22.17 13.70 41.55
N ALA A 102 -22.06 15.02 41.40
CA ALA A 102 -22.38 15.99 42.44
C ALA A 102 -23.36 17.00 41.81
N GLY A 103 -24.46 17.24 42.45
CA GLY A 103 -25.47 18.09 41.87
C GLY A 103 -26.35 18.77 42.89
N TYR A 104 -27.08 19.77 42.42
CA TYR A 104 -28.21 20.39 43.09
C TYR A 104 -29.42 20.24 42.20
N LEU A 105 -30.44 19.55 42.69
CA LEU A 105 -31.72 19.39 42.02
C LEU A 105 -32.75 20.26 42.72
N GLY A 106 -33.26 21.25 42.05
CA GLY A 106 -34.37 22.09 42.53
C GLY A 106 -35.55 21.97 41.59
N GLN A 107 -36.72 21.55 42.09
CA GLN A 107 -37.95 21.48 41.33
C GLN A 107 -39.09 22.17 42.08
N LYS A 108 -39.84 23.00 41.39
CA LYS A 108 -41.02 23.65 41.89
C LYS A 108 -42.17 23.44 40.91
N ILE A 109 -43.21 22.78 41.39
CA ILE A 109 -44.49 22.62 40.69
C ILE A 109 -45.62 23.26 41.53
N PRO A 110 -46.80 23.61 40.99
CA PRO A 110 -47.90 24.15 41.77
C PRO A 110 -48.16 23.23 42.97
N PHE A 111 -48.13 23.81 44.16
CA PHE A 111 -48.40 23.14 45.45
C PHE A 111 -47.30 22.24 46.01
N PHE A 112 -46.15 22.02 45.26
CA PHE A 112 -45.05 21.20 45.74
C PHE A 112 -43.72 21.73 45.20
N GLY A 113 -42.72 21.76 46.05
CA GLY A 113 -41.34 22.06 45.65
C GLY A 113 -40.35 21.30 46.52
N PHE A 114 -39.30 20.79 45.93
CA PHE A 114 -38.20 20.23 46.68
C PHE A 114 -36.86 20.71 46.12
N ALA A 115 -35.90 20.69 46.98
CA ALA A 115 -34.50 20.95 46.61
C ALA A 115 -33.65 19.86 47.28
N ALA A 116 -32.69 19.32 46.58
CA ALA A 116 -31.77 18.36 47.10
C ALA A 116 -30.34 18.61 46.59
N PHE A 117 -29.38 18.51 47.47
CA PHE A 117 -27.97 18.35 47.16
C PHE A 117 -27.67 16.87 47.10
N GLU A 118 -27.01 16.42 46.07
CA GLU A 118 -26.62 15.05 45.89
C GLU A 118 -25.10 14.91 45.66
N LEU A 119 -24.48 13.91 46.25
CA LEU A 119 -23.12 13.45 45.98
C LEU A 119 -23.15 11.92 45.96
N GLN A 120 -23.02 11.32 44.77
CA GLN A 120 -23.17 9.88 44.63
C GLN A 120 -22.22 9.29 43.59
N GLY A 121 -21.82 8.04 43.80
CA GLY A 121 -21.23 7.17 42.79
C GLY A 121 -22.35 6.44 42.06
N ALA A 122 -22.40 6.62 40.72
CA ALA A 122 -23.38 5.94 39.86
C ALA A 122 -22.66 4.81 39.08
N PHE A 123 -23.27 3.66 39.09
CA PHE A 123 -22.82 2.46 38.36
C PHE A 123 -23.81 2.19 37.23
N SER A 124 -23.28 1.85 36.05
CA SER A 124 -24.12 1.40 34.91
C SER A 124 -23.40 0.26 34.15
N TRP A 125 -24.14 -0.78 33.81
CA TRP A 125 -23.63 -1.92 33.05
C TRP A 125 -24.74 -2.60 32.26
N ASN A 126 -24.54 -2.76 30.96
CA ASN A 126 -25.40 -3.59 30.12
C ASN A 126 -24.84 -5.00 30.06
N VAL A 127 -25.51 -5.96 30.67
CA VAL A 127 -25.07 -7.37 30.68
C VAL A 127 -25.17 -7.95 29.28
N ASP A 128 -24.03 -8.40 28.73
CA ASP A 128 -23.93 -8.87 27.35
C ASP A 128 -24.31 -10.36 27.20
N PHE A 129 -25.57 -10.70 27.48
CA PHE A 129 -26.04 -12.08 27.34
C PHE A 129 -25.98 -12.61 25.91
N TRP A 130 -26.26 -11.76 24.94
CA TRP A 130 -26.39 -12.12 23.52
C TRP A 130 -25.12 -11.85 22.70
N GLY A 131 -24.10 -11.35 23.34
CA GLY A 131 -22.79 -11.10 22.73
C GLY A 131 -22.73 -9.86 21.84
N GLN A 132 -23.60 -8.87 22.01
CA GLN A 132 -23.58 -7.64 21.23
C GLN A 132 -22.25 -6.92 21.35
N TYR A 133 -21.74 -6.72 22.57
CA TYR A 133 -20.48 -6.00 22.81
C TYR A 133 -19.28 -6.88 22.51
N ARG A 134 -19.35 -8.19 22.77
CA ARG A 134 -18.32 -9.16 22.39
C ARG A 134 -18.14 -9.22 20.87
N ARG A 135 -19.24 -9.26 20.08
CA ARG A 135 -19.17 -9.21 18.61
C ARG A 135 -18.67 -7.86 18.11
N ALA A 136 -19.01 -6.74 18.75
CA ALA A 136 -18.46 -5.43 18.43
C ALA A 136 -16.95 -5.38 18.69
N THR A 137 -16.47 -5.98 19.79
CA THR A 137 -15.04 -6.11 20.11
C THR A 137 -14.31 -7.02 19.11
N GLU A 138 -14.93 -8.11 18.67
CA GLU A 138 -14.43 -8.98 17.59
C GLU A 138 -14.24 -8.18 16.29
N ALA A 139 -15.24 -7.40 15.88
CA ALA A 139 -15.14 -6.52 14.71
C ALA A 139 -14.02 -5.48 14.86
N ALA A 140 -13.88 -4.85 16.04
CA ALA A 140 -12.83 -3.89 16.32
C ALA A 140 -11.41 -4.54 16.26
N ARG A 141 -11.25 -5.77 16.77
CA ARG A 141 -9.99 -6.52 16.68
C ARG A 141 -9.64 -6.89 15.25
N ALA A 142 -10.62 -7.31 14.44
CA ALA A 142 -10.40 -7.60 13.03
C ALA A 142 -9.99 -6.31 12.28
N ASN A 143 -10.59 -5.16 12.58
CA ASN A 143 -10.18 -3.87 12.02
C ASN A 143 -8.76 -3.47 12.45
N LEU A 144 -8.32 -3.80 13.67
CA LEU A 144 -6.94 -3.60 14.10
C LEU A 144 -5.97 -4.47 13.27
N LEU A 145 -6.29 -5.74 13.04
CA LEU A 145 -5.50 -6.61 12.19
C LEU A 145 -5.49 -6.14 10.72
N ALA A 146 -6.61 -5.60 10.23
CA ALA A 146 -6.66 -4.97 8.91
C ALA A 146 -5.72 -3.75 8.81
N ALA A 147 -5.62 -2.94 9.87
CA ALA A 147 -4.69 -1.81 9.92
C ALA A 147 -3.21 -2.27 9.95
N ASP A 148 -2.90 -3.36 10.63
CA ASP A 148 -1.56 -3.98 10.63
C ASP A 148 -1.17 -4.48 9.22
N TRP A 149 -2.07 -5.18 8.53
CA TRP A 149 -1.84 -5.61 7.15
C TRP A 149 -1.73 -4.43 6.17
N ASN A 150 -2.49 -3.36 6.40
CA ASN A 150 -2.34 -2.13 5.62
C ASN A 150 -0.96 -1.49 5.78
N GLN A 151 -0.36 -1.50 6.98
CA GLN A 151 1.01 -1.02 7.17
C GLN A 151 2.01 -1.86 6.35
N LYS A 152 1.86 -3.19 6.33
CA LYS A 152 2.70 -4.08 5.50
C LYS A 152 2.52 -3.80 4.01
N LEU A 153 1.30 -3.51 3.57
CA LEU A 153 1.04 -3.09 2.19
C LEU A 153 1.77 -1.79 1.84
N VAL A 154 1.70 -0.78 2.72
CA VAL A 154 2.40 0.50 2.53
C VAL A 154 3.92 0.29 2.48
N LEU A 155 4.48 -0.59 3.32
CA LEU A 155 5.91 -0.93 3.27
C LEU A 155 6.30 -1.60 1.95
N SER A 156 5.54 -2.58 1.48
CA SER A 156 5.79 -3.24 0.19
C SER A 156 5.73 -2.24 -0.98
N THR A 157 4.74 -1.35 -0.97
CA THR A 157 4.60 -0.29 -1.97
C THR A 157 5.80 0.66 -1.93
N LEU A 158 6.20 1.13 -0.74
CA LEU A 158 7.35 2.03 -0.59
C LEU A 158 8.64 1.41 -1.14
N VAL A 159 8.92 0.14 -0.83
CA VAL A 159 10.11 -0.57 -1.34
C VAL A 159 10.10 -0.63 -2.86
N THR A 160 8.95 -0.95 -3.47
CA THR A 160 8.81 -1.01 -4.93
C THR A 160 8.87 0.36 -5.60
N ASP A 161 8.32 1.40 -4.96
CA ASP A 161 8.34 2.77 -5.49
C ASP A 161 9.76 3.37 -5.45
N VAL A 162 10.48 3.19 -4.34
CA VAL A 162 11.90 3.63 -4.24
C VAL A 162 12.76 2.89 -5.27
N ALA A 163 12.60 1.57 -5.42
CA ALA A 163 13.34 0.81 -6.41
C ALA A 163 13.00 1.25 -7.85
N THR A 164 11.73 1.50 -8.14
CA THR A 164 11.25 1.99 -9.44
C THR A 164 11.86 3.35 -9.77
N ALA A 165 11.74 4.32 -8.88
CA ALA A 165 12.27 5.66 -9.06
C ALA A 165 13.81 5.65 -9.19
N TYR A 166 14.49 4.81 -8.40
CA TYR A 166 15.94 4.67 -8.50
C TYR A 166 16.39 4.10 -9.84
N PHE A 167 15.76 3.03 -10.35
CA PHE A 167 16.13 2.50 -11.67
C PHE A 167 15.79 3.45 -12.81
N GLN A 168 14.71 4.24 -12.70
CA GLN A 168 14.44 5.33 -13.65
C GLN A 168 15.52 6.41 -13.60
N LEU A 169 16.00 6.76 -12.41
CA LEU A 169 17.09 7.71 -12.26
C LEU A 169 18.38 7.18 -12.92
N ARG A 170 18.70 5.90 -12.74
CA ARG A 170 19.88 5.29 -13.38
C ARG A 170 19.74 5.19 -14.91
N GLU A 171 18.54 5.06 -15.41
CA GLU A 171 18.27 5.10 -16.86
C GLU A 171 18.47 6.50 -17.43
N LEU A 172 17.95 7.55 -16.77
CA LEU A 172 18.15 8.93 -17.18
C LEU A 172 19.64 9.34 -17.12
N ASP A 173 20.40 8.87 -16.11
CA ASP A 173 21.85 9.08 -16.07
C ASP A 173 22.54 8.45 -17.29
N LEU A 174 22.11 7.27 -17.74
CA LEU A 174 22.63 6.62 -18.95
C LEU A 174 22.22 7.38 -20.23
N GLU A 175 20.95 7.85 -20.32
CA GLU A 175 20.53 8.70 -21.46
C GLU A 175 21.35 10.00 -21.54
N LEU A 176 21.63 10.62 -20.38
CA LEU A 176 22.45 11.85 -20.32
C LEU A 176 23.90 11.58 -20.77
N GLU A 177 24.49 10.46 -20.37
CA GLU A 177 25.82 10.03 -20.80
C GLU A 177 25.84 9.82 -22.32
N ILE A 178 24.87 9.11 -22.87
CA ILE A 178 24.71 8.89 -24.33
C ILE A 178 24.59 10.22 -25.06
N ALA A 179 23.73 11.11 -24.59
CA ALA A 179 23.50 12.41 -25.22
C ALA A 179 24.78 13.28 -25.23
N LYS A 180 25.51 13.35 -24.10
CA LYS A 180 26.77 14.13 -24.00
C LYS A 180 27.87 13.56 -24.91
N ARG A 181 28.03 12.23 -24.93
CA ARG A 181 28.98 11.56 -25.82
C ARG A 181 28.64 11.78 -27.29
N THR A 182 27.35 11.65 -27.66
CA THR A 182 26.87 11.86 -29.02
C THR A 182 27.02 13.31 -29.45
N LEU A 183 26.73 14.27 -28.56
CA LEU A 183 26.95 15.70 -28.84
C LEU A 183 28.43 15.99 -29.18
N ALA A 184 29.37 15.47 -28.40
CA ALA A 184 30.82 15.65 -28.64
C ALA A 184 31.22 15.08 -30.01
N SER A 185 30.81 13.86 -30.36
CA SER A 185 31.10 13.23 -31.65
C SER A 185 30.50 14.03 -32.83
N ARG A 186 29.27 14.51 -32.70
CA ARG A 186 28.59 15.30 -33.72
C ARG A 186 29.21 16.69 -33.92
N GLN A 187 29.75 17.32 -32.86
CA GLN A 187 30.51 18.55 -32.92
C GLN A 187 31.83 18.37 -33.72
N GLU A 188 32.52 17.25 -33.49
CA GLU A 188 33.70 16.90 -34.27
C GLU A 188 33.37 16.70 -35.77
N SER A 189 32.27 15.98 -36.07
CA SER A 189 31.77 15.79 -37.44
C SER A 189 31.39 17.11 -38.12
N LEU A 190 30.69 18.01 -37.40
CA LEU A 190 30.37 19.35 -37.92
C LEU A 190 31.64 20.15 -38.22
N GLN A 191 32.66 20.11 -37.38
CA GLN A 191 33.93 20.80 -37.59
C GLN A 191 34.64 20.31 -38.86
N LEU A 192 34.66 18.98 -39.09
CA LEU A 192 35.18 18.37 -40.30
C LEU A 192 34.36 18.82 -41.51
N THR A 193 33.04 18.73 -41.48
CA THR A 193 32.16 19.15 -42.61
C THR A 193 32.32 20.61 -42.97
N ASN A 194 32.45 21.50 -41.99
CA ASN A 194 32.80 22.91 -42.22
C ASN A 194 34.16 23.10 -42.92
N THR A 195 35.16 22.26 -42.58
CA THR A 195 36.50 22.32 -43.22
C THR A 195 36.42 21.85 -44.66
N LEU A 196 35.66 20.79 -44.95
CA LEU A 196 35.44 20.30 -46.33
C LEU A 196 34.66 21.27 -47.18
N GLU A 197 33.64 21.96 -46.63
CA GLU A 197 32.87 23.00 -47.34
C GLU A 197 33.78 24.16 -47.74
N ARG A 198 34.57 24.70 -46.83
CA ARG A 198 35.56 25.76 -47.13
C ARG A 198 36.57 25.35 -48.19
N GLY A 199 36.92 24.07 -48.27
CA GLY A 199 37.76 23.49 -49.33
C GLY A 199 37.00 23.19 -50.61
N GLY A 200 35.69 23.43 -50.70
CA GLY A 200 34.85 23.13 -51.86
C GLY A 200 34.61 21.62 -52.09
N ALA A 201 34.88 20.77 -51.09
CA ALA A 201 34.72 19.32 -51.18
C ALA A 201 33.31 18.84 -50.78
N THR A 202 32.49 19.69 -50.15
CA THR A 202 31.10 19.38 -49.76
C THR A 202 30.23 20.63 -49.89
N SER A 203 28.91 20.47 -49.68
CA SER A 203 27.91 21.56 -49.87
C SER A 203 27.57 22.21 -48.55
N LEU A 204 27.04 23.46 -48.60
CA LEU A 204 26.43 24.14 -47.45
C LEU A 204 25.26 23.30 -46.86
N LEU A 205 24.55 22.53 -47.69
CA LEU A 205 23.51 21.62 -47.25
C LEU A 205 24.05 20.62 -46.25
N ASP A 206 25.19 20.01 -46.49
CA ASP A 206 25.84 19.03 -45.61
C ASP A 206 26.21 19.66 -44.27
N VAL A 207 26.69 20.92 -44.28
CA VAL A 207 26.95 21.69 -43.04
C VAL A 207 25.66 21.88 -42.23
N ARG A 208 24.57 22.27 -42.87
CA ARG A 208 23.27 22.47 -42.20
C ARG A 208 22.68 21.17 -41.62
N GLN A 209 22.92 20.05 -42.32
CA GLN A 209 22.53 18.72 -41.81
C GLN A 209 23.41 18.31 -40.61
N ALA A 210 24.70 18.63 -40.61
CA ALA A 210 25.58 18.39 -39.47
C ALA A 210 25.17 19.28 -38.24
N GLU A 211 24.83 20.56 -38.49
CA GLU A 211 24.30 21.43 -37.42
C GLU A 211 23.00 20.86 -36.82
N GLN A 212 22.08 20.33 -37.62
CA GLN A 212 20.84 19.71 -37.15
C GLN A 212 21.14 18.52 -36.23
N LEU A 213 22.11 17.69 -36.56
CA LEU A 213 22.53 16.56 -35.70
C LEU A 213 23.08 17.03 -34.36
N VAL A 214 23.87 18.10 -34.34
CA VAL A 214 24.42 18.69 -33.12
C VAL A 214 23.30 19.18 -32.24
N GLU A 215 22.36 19.97 -32.77
CA GLU A 215 21.25 20.54 -31.99
C GLU A 215 20.29 19.46 -31.49
N THR A 216 20.04 18.38 -32.24
CA THR A 216 19.25 17.24 -31.79
C THR A 216 19.84 16.53 -30.57
N ALA A 217 21.18 16.40 -30.50
CA ALA A 217 21.83 15.85 -29.32
C ALA A 217 21.85 16.87 -28.16
N ALA A 218 22.07 18.15 -28.49
CA ALA A 218 22.15 19.22 -27.50
C ALA A 218 20.79 19.44 -26.78
N GLU A 219 19.65 19.41 -27.50
CA GLU A 219 18.32 19.59 -26.90
C GLU A 219 17.93 18.46 -25.92
N THR A 220 18.45 17.24 -26.12
CA THR A 220 18.18 16.10 -25.23
C THR A 220 18.76 16.33 -23.83
N ILE A 221 19.91 17.01 -23.71
CA ILE A 221 20.62 17.21 -22.45
C ILE A 221 19.79 17.96 -21.41
N PRO A 222 19.32 19.20 -21.64
CA PRO A 222 18.57 19.96 -20.65
C PRO A 222 17.25 19.29 -20.26
N GLU A 223 16.59 18.59 -21.18
CA GLU A 223 15.37 17.86 -20.88
C GLU A 223 15.65 16.65 -19.96
N THR A 224 16.69 15.89 -20.22
CA THR A 224 17.11 14.77 -19.37
C THR A 224 17.58 15.26 -17.99
N GLU A 225 18.35 16.37 -17.93
CA GLU A 225 18.78 16.96 -16.65
C GLU A 225 17.57 17.46 -15.82
N ARG A 226 16.55 18.04 -16.48
CA ARG A 226 15.30 18.40 -15.81
C ARG A 226 14.55 17.19 -15.24
N GLN A 227 14.47 16.08 -15.99
CA GLN A 227 13.83 14.84 -15.54
C GLN A 227 14.59 14.21 -14.39
N ILE A 228 15.92 14.23 -14.40
CA ILE A 228 16.79 13.79 -13.29
C ILE A 228 16.42 14.58 -12.03
N GLY A 229 16.40 15.91 -12.07
CA GLY A 229 16.06 16.73 -10.91
C GLY A 229 14.68 16.42 -10.33
N VAL A 230 13.64 16.29 -11.19
CA VAL A 230 12.29 15.92 -10.74
C VAL A 230 12.26 14.55 -10.08
N LEU A 231 13.05 13.61 -10.56
CA LEU A 231 13.09 12.26 -10.01
C LEU A 231 13.89 12.19 -8.70
N GLU A 232 14.92 13.01 -8.54
CA GLU A 232 15.62 13.21 -7.27
C GLU A 232 14.71 13.81 -6.20
N ASP A 233 13.89 14.80 -6.57
CA ASP A 233 12.86 15.37 -5.69
C ASP A 233 11.84 14.31 -5.26
N THR A 234 11.45 13.44 -6.18
CA THR A 234 10.54 12.31 -5.91
C THR A 234 11.16 11.32 -4.91
N LEU A 235 12.42 10.90 -5.14
CA LEU A 235 13.15 10.01 -4.24
C LEU A 235 13.35 10.64 -2.86
N SER A 236 13.72 11.92 -2.79
CA SER A 236 13.83 12.66 -1.53
C SER A 236 12.51 12.63 -0.74
N THR A 237 11.39 12.86 -1.43
CA THR A 237 10.05 12.80 -0.83
C THR A 237 9.71 11.39 -0.34
N LEU A 238 10.04 10.34 -1.11
CA LEU A 238 9.86 8.95 -0.67
C LEU A 238 10.70 8.61 0.57
N MET A 239 11.87 9.22 0.71
CA MET A 239 12.70 9.09 1.91
C MET A 239 12.22 9.93 3.09
N GLY A 240 11.19 10.78 2.91
CA GLY A 240 10.70 11.68 3.94
C GLY A 240 11.60 12.90 4.18
N GLU A 241 12.42 13.25 3.20
CA GLU A 241 13.40 14.34 3.23
C GLU A 241 13.00 15.47 2.26
N ASN A 242 13.58 16.66 2.46
CA ASN A 242 13.43 17.74 1.50
C ASN A 242 14.27 17.43 0.23
N PRO A 243 13.92 18.01 -0.94
CA PRO A 243 14.65 17.83 -2.18
C PRO A 243 16.18 18.02 -2.05
N HIS A 244 16.93 17.05 -2.52
CA HIS A 244 18.40 17.05 -2.54
C HIS A 244 18.93 16.05 -3.57
N ASP A 245 20.24 16.16 -3.90
CA ASP A 245 20.91 15.26 -4.83
C ASP A 245 20.94 13.82 -4.28
N ILE A 246 20.57 12.85 -5.11
CA ILE A 246 20.54 11.44 -4.73
C ILE A 246 21.86 10.76 -5.09
N PRO A 247 22.53 10.05 -4.16
CA PRO A 247 23.73 9.26 -4.47
C PRO A 247 23.46 8.16 -5.50
N ARG A 248 24.45 7.93 -6.39
CA ARG A 248 24.41 6.92 -7.44
C ARG A 248 25.22 5.69 -7.03
N GLY A 249 24.62 4.50 -7.17
CA GLY A 249 25.31 3.22 -7.04
C GLY A 249 25.72 2.66 -8.39
N LEU A 250 25.44 1.38 -8.65
CA LEU A 250 25.82 0.71 -9.87
C LEU A 250 25.17 1.37 -11.10
N PRO A 251 25.90 1.51 -12.23
CA PRO A 251 25.29 1.89 -13.51
C PRO A 251 24.17 0.94 -13.91
N LEU A 252 23.18 1.44 -14.70
CA LEU A 252 22.07 0.60 -15.15
C LEU A 252 22.54 -0.66 -15.90
N THR A 253 23.66 -0.57 -16.59
CA THR A 253 24.27 -1.68 -17.36
C THR A 253 24.86 -2.78 -16.50
N GLU A 254 25.24 -2.49 -15.25
CA GLU A 254 25.89 -3.41 -14.32
C GLU A 254 24.95 -3.95 -13.23
N GLN A 255 23.70 -3.49 -13.21
CA GLN A 255 22.69 -3.97 -12.26
C GLN A 255 22.39 -5.45 -12.48
N PRO A 256 22.53 -6.31 -11.46
CA PRO A 256 22.31 -7.74 -11.59
C PRO A 256 20.81 -8.05 -11.84
N ILE A 257 20.55 -8.98 -12.75
CA ILE A 257 19.20 -9.49 -13.03
C ILE A 257 19.24 -11.02 -12.98
N PRO A 258 18.34 -11.68 -12.27
CA PRO A 258 18.24 -13.13 -12.24
C PRO A 258 17.81 -13.67 -13.63
N GLU A 259 18.35 -14.82 -14.03
CA GLU A 259 17.95 -15.45 -15.31
C GLU A 259 16.51 -15.96 -15.30
N ALA A 260 16.02 -16.40 -14.16
CA ALA A 260 14.65 -16.88 -13.98
C ALA A 260 14.10 -16.38 -12.64
N ILE A 261 12.81 -16.09 -12.61
CA ILE A 261 12.10 -15.71 -11.38
C ILE A 261 11.22 -16.88 -10.93
N PRO A 262 11.53 -17.52 -9.78
CA PRO A 262 10.63 -18.51 -9.20
C PRO A 262 9.36 -17.81 -8.69
N ALA A 263 8.21 -18.16 -9.28
CA ALA A 263 6.93 -17.56 -8.92
C ALA A 263 6.30 -18.19 -7.65
N GLY A 264 6.72 -19.40 -7.25
CA GLY A 264 6.12 -20.15 -6.14
C GLY A 264 4.73 -20.70 -6.48
N LEU A 265 3.97 -21.09 -5.45
CA LEU A 265 2.63 -21.64 -5.61
C LEU A 265 1.54 -20.54 -5.50
N PRO A 266 0.49 -20.60 -6.34
CA PRO A 266 -0.62 -19.64 -6.25
C PRO A 266 -1.31 -19.60 -4.88
N SER A 267 -1.39 -20.74 -4.17
CA SER A 267 -1.97 -20.80 -2.82
C SER A 267 -1.19 -20.02 -1.77
N GLU A 268 0.13 -19.92 -1.89
CA GLU A 268 0.97 -19.15 -0.98
C GLU A 268 0.73 -17.64 -1.09
N LEU A 269 0.29 -17.18 -2.28
CA LEU A 269 -0.04 -15.77 -2.52
C LEU A 269 -1.12 -15.26 -1.58
N LEU A 270 -2.14 -16.10 -1.29
CA LEU A 270 -3.26 -15.76 -0.42
C LEU A 270 -2.83 -15.49 1.03
N GLU A 271 -1.75 -16.12 1.48
CA GLU A 271 -1.21 -15.94 2.83
C GLU A 271 -0.17 -14.81 2.90
N ARG A 272 0.52 -14.56 1.80
CA ARG A 272 1.65 -13.62 1.75
C ARG A 272 1.24 -12.20 1.43
N ARG A 273 0.30 -11.99 0.53
CA ARG A 273 -0.07 -10.62 0.09
C ARG A 273 -0.82 -9.84 1.15
N PRO A 274 -0.28 -8.67 1.57
CA PRO A 274 -0.89 -7.88 2.62
C PRO A 274 -2.28 -7.34 2.26
N ASP A 275 -2.54 -6.99 0.99
CA ASP A 275 -3.84 -6.50 0.51
C ASP A 275 -4.94 -7.57 0.61
N ILE A 276 -4.63 -8.83 0.30
CA ILE A 276 -5.57 -9.96 0.45
C ILE A 276 -5.88 -10.18 1.93
N ARG A 277 -4.85 -10.19 2.78
CA ARG A 277 -5.01 -10.38 4.23
C ARG A 277 -5.76 -9.22 4.87
N GLN A 278 -5.53 -8.00 4.42
CA GLN A 278 -6.31 -6.82 4.85
C GLN A 278 -7.79 -6.98 4.52
N ALA A 279 -8.11 -7.34 3.26
CA ALA A 279 -9.49 -7.54 2.81
C ALA A 279 -10.19 -8.69 3.57
N GLU A 280 -9.47 -9.77 3.89
CA GLU A 280 -9.98 -10.87 4.73
C GLU A 280 -10.34 -10.38 6.13
N GLN A 281 -9.49 -9.57 6.77
CA GLN A 281 -9.78 -9.03 8.10
C GLN A 281 -10.98 -8.07 8.09
N GLN A 282 -11.15 -7.30 7.02
CA GLN A 282 -12.35 -6.46 6.84
C GLN A 282 -13.62 -7.29 6.68
N LEU A 283 -13.56 -8.44 6.00
CA LEU A 283 -14.67 -9.38 5.89
C LEU A 283 -15.01 -9.99 7.26
N ILE A 284 -14.01 -10.37 8.06
CA ILE A 284 -14.22 -10.86 9.44
C ILE A 284 -14.92 -9.79 10.28
N ALA A 285 -14.50 -8.53 10.18
CA ALA A 285 -15.12 -7.43 10.89
C ALA A 285 -16.61 -7.24 10.49
N ALA A 286 -16.90 -7.29 9.19
CA ALA A 286 -18.27 -7.16 8.68
C ALA A 286 -19.15 -8.34 9.11
N ASN A 287 -18.63 -9.58 9.11
CA ASN A 287 -19.34 -10.75 9.61
C ASN A 287 -19.71 -10.60 11.10
N ALA A 288 -18.79 -10.12 11.93
CA ALA A 288 -19.04 -9.87 13.35
C ALA A 288 -20.14 -8.80 13.56
N GLN A 289 -20.25 -7.79 12.68
CA GLN A 289 -21.28 -6.77 12.73
C GLN A 289 -22.70 -7.32 12.49
N ILE A 290 -22.84 -8.42 11.74
CA ILE A 290 -24.13 -9.14 11.65
C ILE A 290 -24.56 -9.63 13.04
N GLY A 291 -23.62 -10.15 13.83
CA GLY A 291 -23.88 -10.57 15.21
C GLY A 291 -24.34 -9.41 16.09
N VAL A 292 -23.70 -8.24 15.98
CA VAL A 292 -24.12 -7.01 16.67
C VAL A 292 -25.55 -6.63 16.31
N ALA A 293 -25.89 -6.63 15.01
CA ALA A 293 -27.22 -6.29 14.54
C ALA A 293 -28.30 -7.31 14.98
N ARG A 294 -27.97 -8.61 14.96
CA ARG A 294 -28.87 -9.67 15.45
C ARG A 294 -29.09 -9.59 16.93
N ALA A 295 -28.09 -9.28 17.74
CA ALA A 295 -28.22 -9.15 19.19
C ALA A 295 -29.23 -8.08 19.59
N GLN A 296 -29.45 -7.03 18.80
CA GLN A 296 -30.41 -5.97 19.05
C GLN A 296 -31.88 -6.43 19.01
N PHE A 297 -32.18 -7.62 18.49
CA PHE A 297 -33.53 -8.16 18.49
C PHE A 297 -33.93 -8.78 19.85
N PHE A 298 -32.96 -9.02 20.71
CA PHE A 298 -33.15 -9.72 21.99
C PHE A 298 -33.32 -8.73 23.15
N PRO A 299 -33.86 -9.18 24.31
CA PRO A 299 -33.99 -8.34 25.48
C PRO A 299 -32.66 -7.82 25.99
N THR A 300 -32.63 -6.56 26.40
CA THR A 300 -31.48 -5.96 27.08
C THR A 300 -31.73 -5.88 28.59
N LEU A 301 -30.71 -6.08 29.40
CA LEU A 301 -30.73 -5.97 30.85
C LEU A 301 -29.69 -4.94 31.31
N PRO A 302 -30.04 -3.63 31.23
CA PRO A 302 -29.18 -2.61 31.81
C PRO A 302 -29.29 -2.64 33.34
N LEU A 303 -28.17 -2.84 34.01
CA LEU A 303 -28.02 -2.71 35.45
C LEU A 303 -27.56 -1.29 35.79
N THR A 304 -28.33 -0.59 36.61
CA THR A 304 -27.90 0.73 37.11
C THR A 304 -28.02 0.76 38.61
N GLY A 305 -27.12 1.47 39.25
CA GLY A 305 -27.18 1.68 40.69
C GLY A 305 -26.45 2.97 41.04
N ALA A 306 -26.88 3.55 42.15
CA ALA A 306 -26.22 4.71 42.72
C ALA A 306 -26.13 4.57 44.25
N ALA A 307 -25.07 5.05 44.84
CA ALA A 307 -24.90 5.10 46.28
C ALA A 307 -24.12 6.36 46.65
N GLY A 308 -24.59 7.03 47.68
CA GLY A 308 -23.98 8.31 48.11
C GLY A 308 -24.76 8.99 49.21
N ALA A 309 -24.75 10.30 49.20
CA ALA A 309 -25.42 11.18 50.15
C ALA A 309 -26.39 12.11 49.41
N GLU A 310 -27.61 12.29 49.97
CA GLU A 310 -28.59 13.21 49.47
C GLU A 310 -29.22 13.98 50.64
N SER A 311 -29.39 15.29 50.51
CA SER A 311 -29.97 16.13 51.55
C SER A 311 -30.60 17.39 51.01
N THR A 312 -31.61 17.89 51.68
CA THR A 312 -32.25 19.20 51.39
C THR A 312 -31.39 20.40 51.72
N SER A 313 -30.31 20.22 52.51
CA SER A 313 -29.35 21.28 52.83
C SER A 313 -27.92 20.76 52.66
N LEU A 314 -27.02 21.66 52.22
CA LEU A 314 -25.61 21.33 52.03
C LEU A 314 -24.93 20.96 53.38
N ALA A 315 -25.36 21.58 54.48
CA ALA A 315 -24.82 21.32 55.82
C ALA A 315 -25.09 19.91 56.35
N SER A 316 -26.18 19.25 55.88
CA SER A 316 -26.57 17.91 56.27
C SER A 316 -26.29 16.85 55.19
N LEU A 317 -25.56 17.19 54.15
CA LEU A 317 -25.31 16.28 53.00
C LEU A 317 -24.68 14.93 53.43
N PHE A 318 -23.78 14.92 54.39
CA PHE A 318 -23.11 13.73 54.85
C PHE A 318 -23.78 13.00 56.05
N VAL A 319 -24.96 13.44 56.47
CA VAL A 319 -25.69 12.86 57.61
C VAL A 319 -26.53 11.64 57.17
N GLY A 320 -26.99 11.64 55.91
CA GLY A 320 -27.82 10.57 55.33
C GLY A 320 -27.15 9.85 54.16
N SER A 321 -27.30 8.52 54.09
CA SER A 321 -26.95 7.73 52.94
C SER A 321 -28.16 7.41 52.08
N ALA A 322 -28.03 7.55 50.77
CA ALA A 322 -29.02 7.16 49.79
C ALA A 322 -28.46 6.13 48.83
N TRP A 323 -29.23 5.15 48.43
CA TRP A 323 -28.86 4.21 47.41
C TRP A 323 -30.07 3.80 46.56
N SER A 324 -29.80 3.48 45.31
CA SER A 324 -30.78 2.95 44.37
C SER A 324 -30.13 1.83 43.53
N PHE A 325 -30.96 0.85 43.15
CA PHE A 325 -30.56 -0.20 42.20
C PHE A 325 -31.73 -0.54 41.30
N THR A 326 -31.51 -0.59 39.98
CA THR A 326 -32.52 -0.95 38.99
C THR A 326 -31.94 -1.96 37.99
N ALA A 327 -32.80 -2.91 37.61
CA ALA A 327 -32.48 -3.97 36.65
C ALA A 327 -33.68 -4.21 35.73
N PRO A 328 -34.05 -3.25 34.85
CA PRO A 328 -35.16 -3.42 33.95
C PRO A 328 -34.81 -4.38 32.83
N LEU A 329 -35.72 -5.29 32.46
CA LEU A 329 -35.61 -6.10 31.26
C LEU A 329 -36.41 -5.43 30.15
N THR A 330 -35.78 -5.02 29.07
CA THR A 330 -36.44 -4.31 27.98
C THR A 330 -36.34 -5.11 26.68
N GLN A 331 -37.51 -5.50 26.13
CA GLN A 331 -37.63 -6.20 24.85
C GLN A 331 -38.26 -5.25 23.82
N PRO A 332 -37.60 -4.96 22.68
CA PRO A 332 -38.21 -4.20 21.60
C PRO A 332 -39.31 -5.04 20.92
N ILE A 333 -40.58 -4.57 20.96
CA ILE A 333 -41.71 -5.26 20.34
C ILE A 333 -42.01 -4.67 18.96
N PHE A 334 -42.04 -3.35 18.85
CA PHE A 334 -42.28 -2.65 17.60
C PHE A 334 -41.29 -1.51 17.41
N THR A 335 -40.52 -1.56 16.32
CA THR A 335 -39.48 -0.60 16.02
C THR A 335 -39.62 0.02 14.63
N ALA A 336 -40.80 -0.03 14.02
CA ALA A 336 -41.11 0.51 12.69
C ALA A 336 -40.09 0.05 11.59
N GLY A 337 -39.60 -1.16 11.70
CA GLY A 337 -38.64 -1.73 10.74
C GLY A 337 -37.17 -1.45 11.02
N ARG A 338 -36.82 -0.59 12.00
CA ARG A 338 -35.44 -0.19 12.30
C ARG A 338 -34.48 -1.39 12.49
N LEU A 339 -34.84 -2.37 13.32
CA LEU A 339 -33.99 -3.53 13.59
C LEU A 339 -33.80 -4.41 12.35
N ARG A 340 -34.85 -4.62 11.57
CA ARG A 340 -34.76 -5.35 10.30
C ARG A 340 -33.91 -4.60 9.29
N GLY A 341 -34.01 -3.28 9.24
CA GLY A 341 -33.17 -2.42 8.41
C GLY A 341 -31.69 -2.52 8.79
N ASN A 342 -31.38 -2.45 10.10
CA ASN A 342 -30.00 -2.59 10.59
C ASN A 342 -29.39 -3.96 10.24
N LEU A 343 -30.18 -5.04 10.39
CA LEU A 343 -29.69 -6.37 10.03
C LEU A 343 -29.43 -6.49 8.53
N LYS A 344 -30.37 -6.04 7.68
CA LYS A 344 -30.15 -6.04 6.22
C LYS A 344 -28.95 -5.19 5.80
N LEU A 345 -28.73 -4.05 6.48
CA LEU A 345 -27.55 -3.22 6.23
C LEU A 345 -26.26 -3.99 6.54
N ALA A 346 -26.20 -4.66 7.70
CA ALA A 346 -25.03 -5.44 8.10
C ALA A 346 -24.77 -6.62 7.15
N GLU A 347 -25.82 -7.34 6.72
CA GLU A 347 -25.74 -8.43 5.74
C GLU A 347 -25.27 -7.92 4.37
N ALA A 348 -25.74 -6.76 3.90
CA ALA A 348 -25.28 -6.15 2.66
C ALA A 348 -23.82 -5.67 2.73
N GLN A 349 -23.38 -5.17 3.88
CA GLN A 349 -22.00 -4.77 4.13
C GLN A 349 -21.05 -5.99 4.15
N GLU A 350 -21.49 -7.10 4.75
CA GLU A 350 -20.72 -8.36 4.70
C GLU A 350 -20.60 -8.88 3.26
N GLN A 351 -21.70 -8.88 2.50
CA GLN A 351 -21.68 -9.28 1.09
C GLN A 351 -20.75 -8.38 0.26
N GLN A 352 -20.75 -7.07 0.52
CA GLN A 352 -19.82 -6.13 -0.11
C GLN A 352 -18.37 -6.48 0.23
N ALA A 353 -18.06 -6.76 1.50
CA ALA A 353 -16.72 -7.14 1.94
C ALA A 353 -16.25 -8.45 1.32
N LEU A 354 -17.16 -9.45 1.18
CA LEU A 354 -16.91 -10.71 0.51
C LEU A 354 -16.53 -10.50 -0.97
N LEU A 355 -17.31 -9.69 -1.69
CA LEU A 355 -17.03 -9.39 -3.10
C LEU A 355 -15.72 -8.61 -3.26
N THR A 356 -15.41 -7.71 -2.34
CA THR A 356 -14.14 -6.98 -2.30
C THR A 356 -12.96 -7.94 -2.08
N TYR A 357 -13.08 -8.87 -1.15
CA TYR A 357 -12.06 -9.91 -0.91
C TYR A 357 -11.81 -10.76 -2.16
N GLN A 358 -12.87 -11.24 -2.81
CA GLN A 358 -12.77 -12.02 -4.06
C GLN A 358 -12.16 -11.21 -5.19
N GLN A 359 -12.55 -9.95 -5.36
CA GLN A 359 -11.99 -9.04 -6.35
C GLN A 359 -10.49 -8.80 -6.12
N THR A 360 -10.07 -8.60 -4.87
CA THR A 360 -8.65 -8.42 -4.50
C THR A 360 -7.82 -9.64 -4.91
N ILE A 361 -8.33 -10.84 -4.68
CA ILE A 361 -7.67 -12.10 -5.08
C ILE A 361 -7.55 -12.19 -6.62
N GLN A 362 -8.62 -11.89 -7.36
CA GLN A 362 -8.56 -11.89 -8.83
C GLN A 362 -7.54 -10.88 -9.36
N GLN A 363 -7.50 -9.68 -8.77
CA GLN A 363 -6.53 -8.65 -9.15
C GLN A 363 -5.11 -9.09 -8.82
N ALA A 364 -4.90 -9.76 -7.69
CA ALA A 364 -3.59 -10.29 -7.32
C ALA A 364 -3.09 -11.34 -8.35
N PHE A 365 -3.92 -12.30 -8.72
CA PHE A 365 -3.54 -13.28 -9.75
C PHE A 365 -3.28 -12.62 -11.12
N ARG A 366 -4.09 -11.63 -11.51
CA ARG A 366 -3.85 -10.86 -12.73
C ARG A 366 -2.51 -10.14 -12.68
N GLN A 367 -2.20 -9.44 -11.59
CA GLN A 367 -0.94 -8.70 -11.42
C GLN A 367 0.28 -9.62 -11.53
N VAL A 368 0.23 -10.81 -10.91
CA VAL A 368 1.32 -11.79 -11.04
C VAL A 368 1.45 -12.27 -12.48
N SER A 369 0.34 -12.61 -13.14
CA SER A 369 0.37 -13.03 -14.55
C SER A 369 0.93 -11.96 -15.47
N ASP A 370 0.51 -10.70 -15.29
CA ASP A 370 0.98 -9.55 -16.08
C ASP A 370 2.48 -9.30 -15.83
N ALA A 371 2.95 -9.40 -14.58
CA ALA A 371 4.35 -9.21 -14.22
C ALA A 371 5.26 -10.32 -14.79
N LEU A 372 4.85 -11.58 -14.73
CA LEU A 372 5.62 -12.71 -15.27
C LEU A 372 5.76 -12.64 -16.80
N ILE A 373 4.68 -12.30 -17.52
CA ILE A 373 4.78 -12.12 -18.97
C ILE A 373 5.63 -10.89 -19.31
N ALA A 374 5.51 -9.80 -18.55
CA ALA A 374 6.31 -8.60 -18.74
C ALA A 374 7.81 -8.92 -18.59
N TYR A 375 8.20 -9.63 -17.53
CA TYR A 375 9.59 -10.02 -17.31
C TYR A 375 10.18 -10.81 -18.47
N THR A 376 9.48 -11.86 -18.90
CA THR A 376 9.93 -12.69 -20.02
C THR A 376 10.01 -11.90 -21.34
N LYS A 377 9.00 -11.05 -21.62
CA LYS A 377 8.94 -10.30 -22.89
C LYS A 377 9.89 -9.10 -22.94
N TYR A 378 10.06 -8.38 -21.83
CA TYR A 378 11.04 -7.28 -21.81
C TYR A 378 12.48 -7.76 -21.89
N ARG A 379 12.80 -8.96 -21.36
CA ARG A 379 14.08 -9.60 -21.56
C ARG A 379 14.34 -9.88 -23.05
N GLN A 380 13.39 -10.54 -23.73
CA GLN A 380 13.49 -10.79 -25.18
C GLN A 380 13.60 -9.49 -25.98
N PHE A 381 12.80 -8.49 -25.61
CA PHE A 381 12.85 -7.18 -26.27
C PHE A 381 14.21 -6.50 -26.10
N ARG A 382 14.79 -6.49 -24.88
CA ARG A 382 16.13 -5.96 -24.63
C ARG A 382 17.20 -6.68 -25.45
N GLU A 383 17.13 -8.01 -25.57
CA GLU A 383 18.09 -8.79 -26.38
C GLU A 383 18.05 -8.40 -27.86
N HIS A 384 16.87 -8.22 -28.43
CA HIS A 384 16.74 -7.74 -29.80
C HIS A 384 17.15 -6.28 -29.96
N GLN A 385 16.88 -5.44 -28.96
CA GLN A 385 17.29 -4.04 -28.99
C GLN A 385 18.81 -3.89 -28.89
N ASP A 386 19.48 -4.73 -28.11
CA ASP A 386 20.95 -4.77 -28.03
C ASP A 386 21.58 -5.16 -29.38
N ALA A 387 21.04 -6.19 -30.04
CA ALA A 387 21.48 -6.58 -31.38
C ALA A 387 21.22 -5.47 -32.43
N LEU A 388 20.06 -4.79 -32.35
CA LEU A 388 19.75 -3.65 -33.21
C LEU A 388 20.72 -2.49 -33.00
N THR A 389 21.04 -2.15 -31.75
CA THR A 389 21.99 -1.08 -31.42
C THR A 389 23.38 -1.40 -31.93
N THR A 390 23.82 -2.64 -31.78
CA THR A 390 25.14 -3.11 -32.34
C THR A 390 25.18 -2.98 -33.87
N ALA A 391 24.13 -3.37 -34.57
CA ALA A 391 24.01 -3.23 -36.00
C ALA A 391 23.98 -1.75 -36.46
N ALA A 392 23.23 -0.90 -35.75
CA ALA A 392 23.14 0.53 -36.04
C ALA A 392 24.49 1.23 -35.82
N GLN A 393 25.23 0.86 -34.76
CA GLN A 393 26.60 1.36 -34.52
C GLN A 393 27.52 0.99 -35.67
N GLY A 394 27.48 -0.27 -36.12
CA GLY A 394 28.26 -0.70 -37.27
C GLY A 394 27.95 0.08 -38.54
N ALA A 395 26.64 0.34 -38.80
CA ALA A 395 26.19 1.13 -39.95
C ALA A 395 26.67 2.59 -39.87
N ALA A 396 26.57 3.23 -38.68
CA ALA A 396 27.03 4.60 -38.46
C ALA A 396 28.55 4.71 -38.69
N ASN A 397 29.34 3.79 -38.12
CA ASN A 397 30.80 3.78 -38.31
C ASN A 397 31.19 3.58 -39.77
N LEU A 398 30.51 2.69 -40.50
CA LEU A 398 30.79 2.46 -41.93
C LEU A 398 30.40 3.65 -42.80
N SER A 399 29.29 4.31 -42.52
CA SER A 399 28.83 5.50 -43.26
C SER A 399 29.79 6.68 -43.08
N ASP A 400 30.32 6.89 -41.86
CA ASP A 400 31.31 7.93 -41.59
C ASP A 400 32.63 7.64 -42.34
N MET A 401 33.13 6.38 -42.32
CA MET A 401 34.33 5.99 -43.06
C MET A 401 34.15 6.20 -44.58
N ARG A 402 33.01 5.85 -45.16
CA ARG A 402 32.69 6.05 -46.58
C ARG A 402 32.60 7.50 -46.95
N TYR A 403 31.99 8.32 -46.11
CA TYR A 403 31.90 9.78 -46.34
C TYR A 403 33.28 10.42 -46.31
N ARG A 404 34.10 10.12 -45.32
CA ARG A 404 35.49 10.62 -45.24
C ARG A 404 36.37 10.17 -46.42
N GLY A 405 36.05 9.01 -46.99
CA GLY A 405 36.69 8.50 -48.20
C GLY A 405 36.09 9.05 -49.51
N GLY A 406 35.09 9.93 -49.45
CA GLY A 406 34.41 10.48 -50.62
C GLY A 406 33.51 9.50 -51.38
N ALA A 407 33.18 8.34 -50.80
CA ALA A 407 32.41 7.27 -51.40
C ALA A 407 30.91 7.27 -51.03
N ALA A 408 30.45 8.21 -50.17
CA ALA A 408 29.06 8.36 -49.75
C ALA A 408 28.72 9.85 -49.57
N SER A 409 27.39 10.15 -49.63
CA SER A 409 26.90 11.47 -49.29
C SER A 409 26.73 11.65 -47.76
N TYR A 410 26.72 12.91 -47.30
CA TYR A 410 26.47 13.19 -45.89
C TYR A 410 25.09 12.72 -45.40
N LEU A 411 24.10 12.63 -46.30
CA LEU A 411 22.78 12.10 -46.01
C LEU A 411 22.85 10.64 -45.49
N GLU A 412 23.78 9.83 -45.97
CA GLU A 412 24.02 8.47 -45.49
C GLU A 412 24.51 8.49 -44.03
N VAL A 413 25.45 9.40 -43.69
CA VAL A 413 25.90 9.64 -42.30
C VAL A 413 24.77 10.13 -41.44
N LEU A 414 24.04 11.17 -41.84
CA LEU A 414 22.89 11.73 -41.13
C LEU A 414 21.88 10.66 -40.73
N THR A 415 21.51 9.80 -41.68
CA THR A 415 20.53 8.73 -41.45
C THR A 415 21.03 7.71 -40.45
N ASN A 416 22.26 7.21 -40.62
CA ASN A 416 22.82 6.16 -39.76
C ASN A 416 23.17 6.68 -38.36
N GLU A 417 23.66 7.89 -38.21
CA GLU A 417 23.92 8.55 -36.92
C GLU A 417 22.62 8.79 -36.15
N THR A 418 21.54 9.22 -36.84
CA THR A 418 20.21 9.39 -36.22
C THR A 418 19.66 8.05 -35.73
N ASN A 419 19.75 7.01 -36.56
CA ASN A 419 19.29 5.67 -36.19
C ASN A 419 20.07 5.08 -35.02
N TYR A 420 21.40 5.27 -35.01
CA TYR A 420 22.25 4.78 -33.91
C TYR A 420 21.97 5.48 -32.61
N PHE A 421 21.88 6.81 -32.59
CA PHE A 421 21.49 7.56 -31.38
C PHE A 421 20.12 7.14 -30.84
N ALA A 422 19.13 7.01 -31.71
CA ALA A 422 17.81 6.51 -31.32
C ALA A 422 17.86 5.07 -30.76
N ALA A 423 18.69 4.19 -31.37
CA ALA A 423 18.86 2.81 -30.91
C ALA A 423 19.50 2.75 -29.52
N GLU A 424 20.49 3.60 -29.21
CA GLU A 424 21.13 3.65 -27.88
C GLU A 424 20.13 4.10 -26.80
N LEU A 425 19.35 5.16 -27.04
CA LEU A 425 18.32 5.62 -26.09
C LEU A 425 17.24 4.54 -25.89
N ASN A 426 16.80 3.89 -26.97
CA ASN A 426 15.83 2.81 -26.88
C ASN A 426 16.38 1.58 -26.12
N LEU A 427 17.68 1.30 -26.22
CA LEU A 427 18.33 0.24 -25.45
C LEU A 427 18.37 0.59 -23.94
N ALA A 428 18.64 1.85 -23.58
CA ALA A 428 18.56 2.32 -22.19
C ALA A 428 17.16 2.08 -21.61
N ARG A 429 16.11 2.44 -22.34
CA ARG A 429 14.71 2.23 -21.98
C ARG A 429 14.33 0.75 -21.92
N ALA A 430 14.84 -0.07 -22.83
CA ALA A 430 14.61 -1.52 -22.80
C ALA A 430 15.25 -2.17 -21.56
N ARG A 431 16.43 -1.73 -21.18
CA ARG A 431 17.10 -2.15 -19.94
C ARG A 431 16.31 -1.74 -18.70
N LEU A 432 15.80 -0.50 -18.66
CA LEU A 432 14.92 -0.05 -17.59
C LEU A 432 13.68 -0.94 -17.50
N SER A 433 12.99 -1.18 -18.63
CA SER A 433 11.76 -1.98 -18.65
C SER A 433 11.96 -3.39 -18.09
N GLU A 434 13.07 -4.03 -18.40
CA GLU A 434 13.44 -5.34 -17.83
C GLU A 434 13.62 -5.27 -16.31
N ARG A 435 14.26 -4.22 -15.75
CA ARG A 435 14.43 -4.03 -14.31
C ARG A 435 13.14 -3.72 -13.59
N LEU A 436 12.32 -2.85 -14.16
CA LEU A 436 11.00 -2.54 -13.59
C LEU A 436 10.08 -3.75 -13.57
N SER A 437 10.19 -4.65 -14.56
CA SER A 437 9.42 -5.90 -14.54
C SER A 437 9.84 -6.85 -13.40
N LEU A 438 11.12 -6.85 -12.99
CA LEU A 438 11.59 -7.55 -11.79
C LEU A 438 10.96 -6.95 -10.53
N VAL A 439 11.01 -5.61 -10.39
CA VAL A 439 10.42 -4.90 -9.25
C VAL A 439 8.91 -5.18 -9.15
N GLN A 440 8.21 -5.10 -10.28
CA GLN A 440 6.78 -5.39 -10.35
C GLN A 440 6.45 -6.85 -10.00
N THR A 441 7.26 -7.81 -10.46
CA THR A 441 7.08 -9.23 -10.13
C THR A 441 7.30 -9.47 -8.65
N TYR A 442 8.32 -8.86 -8.05
CA TYR A 442 8.59 -8.94 -6.61
C TYR A 442 7.43 -8.42 -5.78
N GLY A 443 6.92 -7.23 -6.09
CA GLY A 443 5.75 -6.65 -5.41
C GLY A 443 4.46 -7.45 -5.63
N ALA A 444 4.20 -7.93 -6.86
CA ALA A 444 3.02 -8.73 -7.19
C ALA A 444 2.99 -10.07 -6.44
N LEU A 445 4.15 -10.67 -6.18
CA LEU A 445 4.30 -11.89 -5.39
C LEU A 445 4.27 -11.64 -3.87
N GLY A 446 4.03 -10.41 -3.43
CA GLY A 446 3.87 -10.04 -2.03
C GLY A 446 5.18 -9.85 -1.28
N GLY A 447 6.26 -9.48 -1.97
CA GLY A 447 7.53 -9.11 -1.35
C GLY A 447 7.56 -7.68 -0.79
N GLY A 448 8.62 -7.34 -0.05
CA GLY A 448 8.95 -5.96 0.35
C GLY A 448 8.49 -5.51 1.73
N TRP A 449 7.65 -6.26 2.45
CA TRP A 449 7.19 -5.90 3.80
C TRP A 449 7.91 -6.66 4.93
N GLU A 450 8.63 -7.71 4.64
CA GLU A 450 9.46 -8.42 5.61
C GLU A 450 10.74 -7.62 5.90
N GLN A 451 11.02 -7.37 7.18
CA GLN A 451 12.18 -6.63 7.68
C GLN A 451 13.22 -7.57 8.28
#